data_d2b78f33536bbe66a963043d3cb913f2
#
_entry.id   d2b78f33536bbe66a963043d3cb913f2
#
_cell.length_a   1.000
_cell.length_b   1.000
_cell.length_c   1.000
_cell.angle_alpha   90.00
_cell.angle_beta   90.00
_cell.angle_gamma   90.00
#
_symmetry.space_group_name_H-M   'P 1'
#
loop_
_entity.id
_entity.type
_entity.pdbx_description
1 polymer ?
#
loop_
_entity_poly.entity_id
_entity_poly.type
_entity_poly.pdbx_seq_one_letter_code
_entity_poly.pdbx_strand_id
1 'polypeptide(L)'
;MSGKFDDRVIDRANGAMAADADYVVIGTGPSGATAAKVLSEAGHEVAMLEEGRWVKAEEFDGSSFTAQKKCYRELGTVAAMGKNMIPIIQGRCVGGGSVINAAIIWRMPQDVFERWVREFQLSEALAWKDMEAAFDVLESDLSVRPVTPEAMGRNNALLLAGANKLGLDSRIIPRNEKGCQGLAQCTSGCPIKAKQSTDLTYVPRALAKGARLYHSCRAERIQVEAGRGRAVLARFEDPLTGEPRGSLTVRARKGIVVCASTVQTPCLLWRSGIGRSSGHLGRHFTGHPGAGLICIYPDEVRLWEGATQGWDSEHFRKEWKVKFEALGMHPDLLTSRIPGLGAEFKKNVLDAKRMGNVGCAIVSQAEGSVRPLGKAAYVSFSVSDADVFNLRRGLKKIAEIMVAAGAESIIPNIYGLPPKLGKDEIGRIEEGPLDPRCYTMVMTHMFGTCRINPDPKQGVVGPDFQVHDTKGVFVLDSSIFPTNLGVNPQHTIMAVAHVAANKIKAMG
;
A
#
# COMPACT_ATOMS: atom_id res chain seq x y z
N MET A 1 5.74 -25.65 1.04
CA MET A 1 6.03 -25.22 -0.36
C MET A 1 7.50 -24.80 -0.58
N SER A 2 8.36 -24.76 0.46
CA SER A 2 9.77 -24.36 0.34
C SER A 2 10.63 -25.26 -0.53
N GLY A 3 10.44 -26.54 -0.59
CA GLY A 3 11.27 -27.45 -1.41
C GLY A 3 10.97 -27.51 -2.91
N LYS A 4 9.88 -26.90 -3.39
CA LYS A 4 9.43 -27.07 -4.78
C LYS A 4 10.15 -26.16 -5.80
N PHE A 5 10.85 -25.11 -5.35
CA PHE A 5 11.48 -24.09 -6.20
C PHE A 5 12.88 -23.69 -5.72
N ASP A 6 13.57 -24.54 -4.93
CA ASP A 6 14.84 -24.21 -4.27
C ASP A 6 15.95 -23.83 -5.28
N ASP A 7 15.90 -24.39 -6.50
CA ASP A 7 16.80 -24.07 -7.61
C ASP A 7 16.55 -22.71 -8.28
N ARG A 8 15.40 -22.07 -8.01
CA ARG A 8 14.96 -20.79 -8.63
C ARG A 8 14.83 -19.65 -7.66
N VAL A 9 15.07 -19.90 -6.37
CA VAL A 9 14.97 -18.90 -5.28
C VAL A 9 16.34 -18.69 -4.67
N ILE A 10 16.91 -17.52 -4.87
CA ILE A 10 18.30 -17.21 -4.57
C ILE A 10 18.33 -15.98 -3.63
N ASP A 11 19.04 -16.08 -2.50
CA ASP A 11 19.15 -15.01 -1.49
C ASP A 11 20.60 -14.50 -1.27
N ARG A 12 21.56 -15.06 -1.98
CA ARG A 12 22.98 -14.70 -1.88
C ARG A 12 23.78 -15.17 -3.09
N ALA A 13 24.98 -14.64 -3.24
CA ALA A 13 25.97 -15.12 -4.18
C ALA A 13 27.36 -15.15 -3.54
N ASN A 14 28.19 -16.10 -3.95
CA ASN A 14 29.60 -16.14 -3.58
C ASN A 14 30.39 -15.23 -4.53
N GLY A 15 30.43 -13.92 -4.22
CA GLY A 15 31.06 -12.92 -5.08
C GLY A 15 30.09 -12.29 -6.09
N ALA A 16 30.52 -12.18 -7.35
CA ALA A 16 29.74 -11.61 -8.44
C ALA A 16 29.02 -12.71 -9.22
N MET A 17 27.71 -12.56 -9.39
CA MET A 17 26.84 -13.44 -10.17
C MET A 17 26.34 -12.70 -11.41
N ALA A 18 26.24 -13.41 -12.54
CA ALA A 18 25.60 -12.93 -13.75
C ALA A 18 24.43 -13.85 -14.14
N ALA A 19 23.36 -13.27 -14.68
CA ALA A 19 22.20 -13.98 -15.18
C ALA A 19 21.60 -13.26 -16.39
N ASP A 20 20.86 -13.99 -17.21
CA ASP A 20 20.10 -13.46 -18.34
C ASP A 20 18.62 -13.77 -18.18
N ALA A 21 17.76 -12.89 -18.67
CA ALA A 21 16.31 -13.10 -18.73
C ALA A 21 15.73 -12.33 -19.93
N ASP A 22 14.52 -12.68 -20.39
CA ASP A 22 13.79 -11.84 -21.33
C ASP A 22 13.37 -10.55 -20.65
N TYR A 23 12.78 -10.68 -19.45
CA TYR A 23 12.36 -9.54 -18.64
C TYR A 23 12.95 -9.60 -17.23
N VAL A 24 13.42 -8.46 -16.76
CA VAL A 24 13.82 -8.28 -15.36
C VAL A 24 12.75 -7.46 -14.66
N VAL A 25 12.09 -8.04 -13.65
CA VAL A 25 11.06 -7.37 -12.86
C VAL A 25 11.66 -6.95 -11.51
N ILE A 26 11.64 -5.66 -11.23
CA ILE A 26 12.19 -5.07 -10.00
C ILE A 26 11.08 -4.80 -9.00
N GLY A 27 11.05 -5.55 -7.92
CA GLY A 27 10.00 -5.58 -6.90
C GLY A 27 8.99 -6.71 -7.12
N THR A 28 8.55 -7.35 -6.02
CA THR A 28 7.59 -8.46 -6.01
C THR A 28 6.28 -8.12 -5.32
N GLY A 29 6.03 -6.82 -5.08
CA GLY A 29 4.76 -6.33 -4.59
C GLY A 29 3.60 -6.55 -5.58
N PRO A 30 2.42 -5.99 -5.31
CA PRO A 30 1.22 -6.20 -6.14
C PRO A 30 1.45 -6.07 -7.64
N SER A 31 2.10 -5.01 -8.11
CA SER A 31 2.37 -4.80 -9.55
C SER A 31 3.41 -5.76 -10.11
N GLY A 32 4.57 -5.91 -9.42
CA GLY A 32 5.67 -6.72 -9.94
C GLY A 32 5.34 -8.20 -9.99
N ALA A 33 4.70 -8.75 -8.97
CA ALA A 33 4.24 -10.13 -8.98
C ALA A 33 3.19 -10.39 -10.07
N THR A 34 2.30 -9.41 -10.33
CA THR A 34 1.31 -9.49 -11.43
C THR A 34 2.01 -9.50 -12.78
N ALA A 35 2.95 -8.57 -13.01
CA ALA A 35 3.71 -8.52 -14.25
C ALA A 35 4.54 -9.80 -14.47
N ALA A 36 5.22 -10.29 -13.44
CA ALA A 36 6.01 -11.51 -13.51
C ALA A 36 5.15 -12.73 -13.85
N LYS A 37 3.95 -12.85 -13.23
CA LYS A 37 2.99 -13.92 -13.57
C LYS A 37 2.59 -13.86 -15.04
N VAL A 38 2.12 -12.69 -15.52
CA VAL A 38 1.63 -12.54 -16.90
C VAL A 38 2.73 -12.85 -17.92
N LEU A 39 3.94 -12.33 -17.71
CA LEU A 39 5.07 -12.53 -18.62
C LEU A 39 5.56 -14.00 -18.61
N SER A 40 5.68 -14.63 -17.44
CA SER A 40 6.11 -16.03 -17.36
C SER A 40 5.07 -17.00 -17.88
N GLU A 41 3.76 -16.74 -17.71
CA GLU A 41 2.67 -17.51 -18.31
C GLU A 41 2.65 -17.41 -19.85
N ALA A 42 3.18 -16.30 -20.41
CA ALA A 42 3.37 -16.14 -21.84
C ALA A 42 4.65 -16.83 -22.38
N GLY A 43 5.38 -17.55 -21.53
CA GLY A 43 6.57 -18.31 -21.92
C GLY A 43 7.88 -17.51 -21.91
N HIS A 44 7.89 -16.28 -21.39
CA HIS A 44 9.12 -15.50 -21.26
C HIS A 44 9.94 -15.93 -20.05
N GLU A 45 11.26 -15.89 -20.19
CA GLU A 45 12.17 -16.01 -19.06
C GLU A 45 12.14 -14.72 -18.19
N VAL A 46 11.70 -14.86 -16.95
CA VAL A 46 11.53 -13.74 -16.02
C VAL A 46 12.48 -13.87 -14.84
N ALA A 47 13.23 -12.81 -14.54
CA ALA A 47 14.00 -12.66 -13.32
C ALA A 47 13.33 -11.61 -12.41
N MET A 48 12.85 -12.03 -11.24
CA MET A 48 12.29 -11.14 -10.21
C MET A 48 13.38 -10.76 -9.21
N LEU A 49 13.57 -9.47 -8.94
CA LEU A 49 14.46 -8.95 -7.91
C LEU A 49 13.65 -8.32 -6.78
N GLU A 50 13.87 -8.75 -5.54
CA GLU A 50 13.21 -8.22 -4.35
C GLU A 50 14.24 -7.82 -3.28
N GLU A 51 14.14 -6.59 -2.79
CA GLU A 51 15.05 -6.06 -1.78
C GLU A 51 14.89 -6.76 -0.42
N GLY A 52 13.65 -7.10 -0.05
CA GLY A 52 13.32 -7.79 1.18
C GLY A 52 13.49 -9.31 1.11
N ARG A 53 13.43 -9.94 2.27
CA ARG A 53 13.47 -11.41 2.36
C ARG A 53 12.11 -12.03 2.07
N TRP A 54 12.08 -13.33 1.79
CA TRP A 54 10.83 -14.09 1.76
C TRP A 54 10.50 -14.58 3.17
N VAL A 55 9.56 -13.91 3.82
CA VAL A 55 9.08 -14.28 5.15
C VAL A 55 8.00 -15.35 5.00
N LYS A 56 8.17 -16.46 5.67
CA LYS A 56 7.18 -17.56 5.63
C LYS A 56 6.07 -17.31 6.66
N ALA A 57 4.87 -17.82 6.38
CA ALA A 57 3.73 -17.61 7.25
C ALA A 57 3.97 -18.09 8.70
N GLU A 58 4.72 -19.16 8.85
CA GLU A 58 5.10 -19.74 10.13
C GLU A 58 6.02 -18.84 10.98
N GLU A 59 6.59 -17.81 10.38
CA GLU A 59 7.44 -16.84 11.05
C GLU A 59 6.65 -15.66 11.65
N PHE A 60 5.36 -15.56 11.37
CA PHE A 60 4.50 -14.52 11.94
C PHE A 60 3.91 -15.00 13.27
N ASP A 61 4.20 -14.26 14.33
CA ASP A 61 3.79 -14.54 15.70
C ASP A 61 2.67 -13.60 16.21
N GLY A 62 2.12 -12.77 15.32
CA GLY A 62 1.11 -11.76 15.63
C GLY A 62 1.67 -10.45 16.22
N SER A 63 2.94 -10.40 16.61
CA SER A 63 3.58 -9.18 17.11
C SER A 63 3.79 -8.17 15.98
N SER A 64 3.35 -6.93 16.20
CA SER A 64 3.61 -5.82 15.27
C SER A 64 5.10 -5.53 15.15
N PHE A 65 5.87 -5.66 16.23
CA PHE A 65 7.33 -5.46 16.23
C PHE A 65 8.05 -6.51 15.36
N THR A 66 7.66 -7.79 15.48
CA THR A 66 8.21 -8.86 14.63
C THR A 66 7.93 -8.59 13.16
N ALA A 67 6.70 -8.18 12.84
CA ALA A 67 6.32 -7.83 11.47
C ALA A 67 7.09 -6.61 10.94
N GLN A 68 7.21 -5.55 11.74
CA GLN A 68 7.99 -4.36 11.40
C GLN A 68 9.44 -4.72 11.08
N LYS A 69 10.07 -5.55 11.91
CA LYS A 69 11.44 -6.01 11.70
C LYS A 69 11.61 -6.83 10.42
N LYS A 70 10.65 -7.68 10.08
CA LYS A 70 10.76 -8.64 8.97
C LYS A 70 10.25 -8.12 7.63
N CYS A 71 9.20 -7.28 7.63
CA CYS A 71 8.43 -6.95 6.44
C CYS A 71 8.31 -5.46 6.15
N TYR A 72 8.57 -4.58 7.12
CA TYR A 72 8.41 -3.14 6.92
C TYR A 72 9.73 -2.48 6.55
N ARG A 73 9.68 -1.56 5.60
CA ARG A 73 10.84 -0.72 5.27
C ARG A 73 11.23 0.14 6.47
N GLU A 74 12.52 0.11 6.82
CA GLU A 74 13.10 0.85 7.94
C GLU A 74 12.26 0.72 9.23
N LEU A 75 11.81 -0.49 9.55
CA LEU A 75 10.97 -0.78 10.73
C LEU A 75 9.65 0.03 10.78
N GLY A 76 9.16 0.54 9.64
CA GLY A 76 7.99 1.42 9.57
C GLY A 76 8.25 2.87 9.98
N THR A 77 9.52 3.29 10.05
CA THR A 77 9.91 4.66 10.48
C THR A 77 10.14 5.65 9.33
N VAL A 78 9.90 5.22 8.08
CA VAL A 78 9.93 6.16 6.94
C VAL A 78 8.83 7.20 7.10
N ALA A 79 9.13 8.46 6.82
CA ALA A 79 8.15 9.54 6.94
C ALA A 79 8.21 10.52 5.76
N ALA A 80 7.06 11.12 5.44
CA ALA A 80 6.99 12.34 4.65
C ALA A 80 7.21 13.54 5.56
N MET A 81 8.10 14.42 5.13
CA MET A 81 8.51 15.63 5.86
C MET A 81 7.82 16.84 5.27
N GLY A 82 7.17 17.64 6.11
CA GLY A 82 6.45 18.83 5.70
C GLY A 82 6.06 19.69 6.91
N LYS A 83 4.88 20.33 6.87
CA LYS A 83 4.32 21.04 8.04
C LYS A 83 4.25 20.13 9.28
N ASN A 84 3.97 18.87 9.09
CA ASN A 84 4.06 17.80 10.09
C ASN A 84 4.83 16.61 9.51
N MET A 85 5.27 15.72 10.36
CA MET A 85 5.86 14.43 9.97
C MET A 85 4.74 13.41 9.85
N ILE A 86 4.60 12.78 8.67
CA ILE A 86 3.60 11.74 8.43
C ILE A 86 4.31 10.40 8.16
N PRO A 87 4.22 9.41 9.05
CA PRO A 87 4.75 8.08 8.81
C PRO A 87 4.21 7.49 7.51
N ILE A 88 5.10 6.91 6.69
CA ILE A 88 4.78 6.23 5.45
C ILE A 88 5.01 4.75 5.61
N ILE A 89 3.97 3.96 5.47
CA ILE A 89 4.07 2.50 5.64
C ILE A 89 4.35 1.84 4.29
N GLN A 90 5.47 1.14 4.21
CA GLN A 90 5.92 0.42 3.01
C GLN A 90 6.36 -1.00 3.35
N GLY A 91 5.98 -1.97 2.51
CA GLY A 91 6.50 -3.34 2.60
C GLY A 91 7.91 -3.44 2.01
N ARG A 92 8.77 -4.24 2.66
CA ARG A 92 10.10 -4.66 2.19
C ARG A 92 10.26 -6.16 2.44
N CYS A 93 9.58 -6.94 1.64
CA CYS A 93 9.60 -8.40 1.68
C CYS A 93 9.06 -8.93 0.34
N VAL A 94 9.29 -10.19 0.03
CA VAL A 94 8.61 -10.85 -1.09
C VAL A 94 7.10 -10.72 -0.89
N GLY A 95 6.40 -10.20 -1.90
CA GLY A 95 4.99 -9.82 -1.81
C GLY A 95 4.73 -8.35 -1.46
N GLY A 96 5.76 -7.62 -1.01
CA GLY A 96 5.70 -6.18 -0.74
C GLY A 96 4.55 -5.77 0.18
N GLY A 97 3.87 -4.68 -0.15
CA GLY A 97 2.75 -4.15 0.63
C GLY A 97 1.57 -5.10 0.80
N SER A 98 1.38 -6.10 -0.09
CA SER A 98 0.29 -7.07 0.05
C SER A 98 0.42 -7.98 1.28
N VAL A 99 1.65 -8.15 1.79
CA VAL A 99 1.92 -8.96 2.99
C VAL A 99 1.49 -8.23 4.27
N ILE A 100 1.57 -6.91 4.28
CA ILE A 100 1.36 -6.08 5.48
C ILE A 100 0.12 -5.18 5.40
N ASN A 101 -0.71 -5.30 4.37
CA ASN A 101 -1.98 -4.57 4.26
C ASN A 101 -3.14 -5.32 4.94
N ALA A 102 -4.31 -4.69 4.95
CA ALA A 102 -5.51 -5.25 5.56
C ALA A 102 -6.39 -6.08 4.60
N ALA A 103 -5.85 -6.51 3.46
CA ALA A 103 -6.55 -7.35 2.47
C ALA A 103 -7.78 -6.71 1.80
N ILE A 104 -7.91 -5.41 1.80
CA ILE A 104 -9.04 -4.71 1.19
C ILE A 104 -8.91 -4.72 -0.33
N ILE A 105 -10.00 -5.03 -1.00
CA ILE A 105 -10.10 -5.04 -2.46
C ILE A 105 -11.21 -4.09 -2.91
N TRP A 106 -10.84 -3.00 -3.55
CA TRP A 106 -11.73 -2.07 -4.20
C TRP A 106 -11.35 -1.90 -5.66
N ARG A 107 -12.33 -2.02 -6.56
CA ARG A 107 -12.16 -1.61 -7.95
C ARG A 107 -11.95 -0.10 -8.00
N MET A 108 -11.17 0.36 -8.95
CA MET A 108 -11.03 1.78 -9.24
C MET A 108 -12.39 2.43 -9.45
N PRO A 109 -12.70 3.55 -8.78
CA PRO A 109 -13.93 4.28 -9.07
C PRO A 109 -13.94 4.79 -10.51
N GLN A 110 -15.07 4.62 -11.20
CA GLN A 110 -15.21 5.01 -12.60
C GLN A 110 -14.99 6.52 -12.82
N ASP A 111 -15.44 7.36 -11.89
CA ASP A 111 -15.21 8.82 -11.95
C ASP A 111 -13.72 9.20 -11.90
N VAL A 112 -12.89 8.41 -11.23
CA VAL A 112 -11.42 8.60 -11.23
C VAL A 112 -10.83 8.16 -12.57
N PHE A 113 -11.28 7.04 -13.13
CA PHE A 113 -10.85 6.60 -14.46
C PHE A 113 -11.21 7.61 -15.54
N GLU A 114 -12.45 8.10 -15.58
CA GLU A 114 -12.93 9.12 -16.51
C GLU A 114 -12.13 10.42 -16.38
N ARG A 115 -11.77 10.79 -15.16
CA ARG A 115 -10.87 11.91 -14.91
C ARG A 115 -9.49 11.67 -15.54
N TRP A 116 -8.91 10.47 -15.40
CA TRP A 116 -7.61 10.13 -15.98
C TRP A 116 -7.65 10.20 -17.50
N VAL A 117 -8.73 9.72 -18.13
CA VAL A 117 -8.91 9.81 -19.59
C VAL A 117 -9.02 11.27 -20.03
N ARG A 118 -9.83 12.08 -19.34
CA ARG A 118 -10.11 13.47 -19.73
C ARG A 118 -8.92 14.40 -19.48
N GLU A 119 -8.29 14.33 -18.28
CA GLU A 119 -7.29 15.30 -17.83
C GLU A 119 -5.85 14.87 -18.18
N PHE A 120 -5.61 13.57 -18.29
CA PHE A 120 -4.27 13.01 -18.53
C PHE A 120 -4.19 12.23 -19.86
N GLN A 121 -5.25 12.20 -20.65
CA GLN A 121 -5.31 11.60 -21.99
C GLN A 121 -4.91 10.11 -22.02
N LEU A 122 -5.36 9.33 -21.04
CA LEU A 122 -4.93 7.94 -20.85
C LEU A 122 -5.77 6.90 -21.62
N SER A 123 -6.63 7.30 -22.57
CA SER A 123 -7.45 6.37 -23.37
C SER A 123 -6.62 5.37 -24.19
N GLU A 124 -5.42 5.76 -24.63
CA GLU A 124 -4.48 4.87 -25.32
C GLU A 124 -3.81 3.87 -24.35
N ALA A 125 -3.45 4.33 -23.14
CA ALA A 125 -2.80 3.51 -22.14
C ALA A 125 -3.76 2.47 -21.53
N LEU A 126 -4.98 2.88 -21.21
CA LEU A 126 -5.97 2.10 -20.47
C LEU A 126 -7.36 2.24 -21.10
N ALA A 127 -8.01 1.12 -21.40
CA ALA A 127 -9.44 1.07 -21.73
C ALA A 127 -10.22 0.53 -20.54
N TRP A 128 -11.40 1.11 -20.25
CA TRP A 128 -12.21 0.68 -19.10
C TRP A 128 -12.56 -0.80 -19.15
N LYS A 129 -12.93 -1.30 -20.32
CA LYS A 129 -13.25 -2.72 -20.51
C LYS A 129 -12.08 -3.66 -20.19
N ASP A 130 -10.82 -3.22 -20.47
CA ASP A 130 -9.64 -4.03 -20.15
C ASP A 130 -9.35 -4.01 -18.64
N MET A 131 -9.66 -2.89 -17.98
CA MET A 131 -9.61 -2.78 -16.53
C MET A 131 -10.65 -3.67 -15.84
N GLU A 132 -11.89 -3.69 -16.35
CA GLU A 132 -12.95 -4.58 -15.83
C GLU A 132 -12.56 -6.04 -15.97
N ALA A 133 -12.11 -6.45 -17.15
CA ALA A 133 -11.64 -7.81 -17.38
C ALA A 133 -10.46 -8.18 -16.47
N ALA A 134 -9.53 -7.24 -16.23
CA ALA A 134 -8.44 -7.45 -15.30
C ALA A 134 -8.94 -7.60 -13.85
N PHE A 135 -9.91 -6.79 -13.41
CA PHE A 135 -10.51 -6.92 -12.08
C PHE A 135 -11.16 -8.30 -11.89
N ASP A 136 -11.93 -8.79 -12.87
CA ASP A 136 -12.60 -10.09 -12.80
C ASP A 136 -11.58 -11.25 -12.65
N VAL A 137 -10.50 -11.22 -13.43
CA VAL A 137 -9.42 -12.21 -13.34
C VAL A 137 -8.75 -12.15 -11.96
N LEU A 138 -8.44 -10.94 -11.46
CA LEU A 138 -7.77 -10.75 -10.18
C LEU A 138 -8.65 -11.19 -9.01
N GLU A 139 -9.93 -10.86 -9.03
CA GLU A 139 -10.89 -11.25 -8.00
C GLU A 139 -11.04 -12.76 -7.89
N SER A 140 -11.14 -13.43 -9.04
CA SER A 140 -11.12 -14.90 -9.11
C SER A 140 -9.82 -15.49 -8.57
N ASP A 141 -8.68 -15.01 -9.06
CA ASP A 141 -7.34 -15.50 -8.68
C ASP A 141 -7.04 -15.36 -7.20
N LEU A 142 -7.51 -14.26 -6.58
CA LEU A 142 -7.24 -13.89 -5.20
C LEU A 142 -8.38 -14.29 -4.25
N SER A 143 -9.40 -15.01 -4.74
CA SER A 143 -10.56 -15.45 -3.95
C SER A 143 -11.25 -14.27 -3.24
N VAL A 144 -11.48 -13.17 -3.97
CA VAL A 144 -12.09 -11.95 -3.40
C VAL A 144 -13.55 -12.23 -3.05
N ARG A 145 -13.92 -11.87 -1.81
CA ARG A 145 -15.28 -12.03 -1.28
C ARG A 145 -15.53 -11.07 -0.13
N PRO A 146 -16.79 -10.71 0.17
CA PRO A 146 -17.12 -10.00 1.39
C PRO A 146 -16.65 -10.75 2.63
N VAL A 147 -16.32 -10.02 3.69
CA VAL A 147 -16.00 -10.61 5.00
C VAL A 147 -17.17 -11.48 5.46
N THR A 148 -16.87 -12.70 5.88
CA THR A 148 -17.89 -13.62 6.40
C THR A 148 -18.35 -13.20 7.81
N PRO A 149 -19.58 -13.55 8.23
CA PRO A 149 -20.07 -13.22 9.58
C PRO A 149 -19.12 -13.69 10.69
N GLU A 150 -18.51 -14.87 10.55
CA GLU A 150 -17.60 -15.46 11.53
C GLU A 150 -16.29 -14.67 11.65
N ALA A 151 -15.83 -14.07 10.56
CA ALA A 151 -14.61 -13.26 10.52
C ALA A 151 -14.87 -11.77 10.77
N MET A 152 -16.12 -11.30 10.85
CA MET A 152 -16.48 -9.89 10.91
C MET A 152 -15.85 -9.19 12.13
N GLY A 153 -15.97 -9.77 13.31
CA GLY A 153 -15.56 -9.13 14.57
C GLY A 153 -16.49 -7.99 15.01
N ARG A 154 -16.51 -7.74 16.32
CA ARG A 154 -17.51 -6.83 16.92
C ARG A 154 -17.31 -5.37 16.53
N ASN A 155 -16.08 -4.89 16.37
CA ASN A 155 -15.82 -3.51 15.94
C ASN A 155 -16.48 -3.20 14.59
N ASN A 156 -16.27 -4.06 13.59
CA ASN A 156 -16.86 -3.89 12.26
C ASN A 156 -18.38 -3.94 12.30
N ALA A 157 -18.97 -4.86 13.06
CA ALA A 157 -20.43 -5.01 13.18
C ALA A 157 -21.08 -3.80 13.85
N LEU A 158 -20.48 -3.25 14.90
CA LEU A 158 -20.98 -2.05 15.59
C LEU A 158 -20.96 -0.84 14.66
N LEU A 159 -19.88 -0.65 13.90
CA LEU A 159 -19.76 0.47 12.96
C LEU A 159 -20.74 0.38 11.82
N LEU A 160 -20.97 -0.82 11.27
CA LEU A 160 -22.01 -1.05 10.28
C LEU A 160 -23.39 -0.69 10.84
N ALA A 161 -23.71 -1.12 12.05
CA ALA A 161 -24.98 -0.81 12.71
C ALA A 161 -25.13 0.70 12.99
N GLY A 162 -24.07 1.38 13.45
CA GLY A 162 -24.06 2.82 13.69
C GLY A 162 -24.25 3.64 12.42
N ALA A 163 -23.57 3.29 11.33
CA ALA A 163 -23.70 3.94 10.05
C ALA A 163 -25.11 3.76 9.46
N ASN A 164 -25.67 2.54 9.54
CA ASN A 164 -27.04 2.25 9.08
C ASN A 164 -28.08 3.07 9.86
N LYS A 165 -27.92 3.23 11.19
CA LYS A 165 -28.82 4.09 11.99
C LYS A 165 -28.79 5.56 11.54
N LEU A 166 -27.67 6.01 10.98
CA LEU A 166 -27.53 7.37 10.46
C LEU A 166 -27.88 7.49 8.96
N GLY A 167 -28.34 6.41 8.32
CA GLY A 167 -28.68 6.40 6.88
C GLY A 167 -27.48 6.60 5.96
N LEU A 168 -26.26 6.28 6.41
CA LEU A 168 -25.07 6.43 5.60
C LEU A 168 -24.88 5.23 4.67
N ASP A 169 -24.46 5.48 3.42
CA ASP A 169 -23.99 4.43 2.52
C ASP A 169 -22.73 3.79 3.11
N SER A 170 -22.86 2.53 3.46
CA SER A 170 -21.80 1.75 4.09
C SER A 170 -21.93 0.27 3.75
N ARG A 171 -20.81 -0.44 3.80
CA ARG A 171 -20.78 -1.82 3.33
C ARG A 171 -19.76 -2.71 4.04
N ILE A 172 -19.97 -4.00 3.88
CA ILE A 172 -18.98 -5.02 4.24
C ILE A 172 -17.91 -5.05 3.15
N ILE A 173 -16.64 -4.92 3.56
CA ILE A 173 -15.51 -4.82 2.64
C ILE A 173 -15.27 -6.17 1.93
N PRO A 174 -15.15 -6.19 0.58
CA PRO A 174 -14.60 -7.33 -0.13
C PRO A 174 -13.08 -7.44 0.11
N ARG A 175 -12.60 -8.67 0.34
CA ARG A 175 -11.22 -8.96 0.74
C ARG A 175 -10.63 -10.12 -0.05
N ASN A 176 -9.32 -10.04 -0.35
CA ASN A 176 -8.58 -11.15 -0.92
C ASN A 176 -8.21 -12.16 0.17
N GLU A 177 -9.13 -13.06 0.50
CA GLU A 177 -8.96 -14.03 1.57
C GLU A 177 -9.59 -15.39 1.29
N LYS A 178 -9.00 -16.45 1.87
CA LYS A 178 -9.50 -17.82 1.83
C LYS A 178 -9.35 -18.47 3.19
N GLY A 179 -10.48 -18.75 3.87
CA GLY A 179 -10.49 -19.37 5.20
C GLY A 179 -10.00 -18.43 6.32
N CYS A 180 -10.38 -17.14 6.27
CA CYS A 180 -10.07 -16.18 7.32
C CYS A 180 -10.78 -16.57 8.62
N GLN A 181 -10.02 -16.56 9.74
CA GLN A 181 -10.50 -16.87 11.09
C GLN A 181 -10.62 -15.62 11.98
N GLY A 182 -10.51 -14.42 11.40
CA GLY A 182 -10.67 -13.18 12.16
C GLY A 182 -9.60 -12.93 13.23
N LEU A 183 -8.33 -13.20 12.94
CA LEU A 183 -7.23 -13.01 13.90
C LEU A 183 -6.78 -11.54 14.07
N ALA A 184 -7.35 -10.60 13.33
CA ALA A 184 -6.97 -9.18 13.28
C ALA A 184 -5.47 -8.91 13.02
N GLN A 185 -4.72 -9.85 12.45
CA GLN A 185 -3.26 -9.81 12.26
C GLN A 185 -2.83 -9.48 10.83
N CYS A 186 -3.73 -8.97 9.97
CA CYS A 186 -3.39 -8.75 8.55
C CYS A 186 -2.16 -7.85 8.36
N THR A 187 -2.01 -6.81 9.18
CA THR A 187 -0.88 -5.87 9.11
C THR A 187 0.39 -6.44 9.75
N SER A 188 0.30 -7.48 10.55
CA SER A 188 1.44 -8.18 11.16
C SER A 188 1.85 -9.46 10.39
N GLY A 189 1.28 -9.65 9.18
CA GLY A 189 1.39 -10.89 8.42
C GLY A 189 0.32 -11.91 8.81
N CYS A 190 -0.05 -12.80 7.90
CA CYS A 190 -1.10 -13.78 8.12
C CYS A 190 -0.51 -15.16 8.42
N PRO A 191 -0.47 -15.62 9.69
CA PRO A 191 0.18 -16.89 10.05
C PRO A 191 -0.55 -18.12 9.50
N ILE A 192 -1.86 -18.00 9.23
CA ILE A 192 -2.70 -19.10 8.71
C ILE A 192 -2.85 -19.10 7.19
N LYS A 193 -2.11 -18.25 6.47
CA LYS A 193 -2.13 -18.16 4.99
C LYS A 193 -3.52 -17.83 4.41
N ALA A 194 -4.43 -17.29 5.20
CA ALA A 194 -5.77 -16.94 4.75
C ALA A 194 -5.76 -15.74 3.80
N LYS A 195 -4.97 -14.69 4.10
CA LYS A 195 -4.78 -13.54 3.21
C LYS A 195 -4.05 -13.96 1.94
N GLN A 196 -4.67 -13.73 0.78
CA GLN A 196 -4.13 -14.08 -0.52
C GLN A 196 -3.17 -13.00 -1.04
N SER A 197 -2.08 -12.77 -0.30
CA SER A 197 -0.99 -11.86 -0.68
C SER A 197 -0.16 -12.43 -1.83
N THR A 198 0.58 -11.58 -2.53
CA THR A 198 1.28 -11.98 -3.76
C THR A 198 2.44 -12.94 -3.54
N ASP A 199 3.03 -12.98 -2.34
CA ASP A 199 4.00 -14.00 -1.92
C ASP A 199 3.42 -15.42 -1.82
N LEU A 200 2.10 -15.53 -1.58
CA LEU A 200 1.38 -16.81 -1.52
C LEU A 200 0.71 -17.17 -2.86
N THR A 201 0.47 -16.19 -3.72
CA THR A 201 -0.33 -16.36 -4.95
C THR A 201 0.49 -16.17 -6.22
N TYR A 202 0.85 -14.97 -6.57
CA TYR A 202 1.40 -14.64 -7.89
C TYR A 202 2.89 -14.94 -8.03
N VAL A 203 3.69 -14.72 -6.97
CA VAL A 203 5.12 -15.09 -6.99
C VAL A 203 5.28 -16.61 -7.17
N PRO A 204 4.60 -17.49 -6.41
CA PRO A 204 4.66 -18.94 -6.66
C PRO A 204 4.16 -19.37 -8.06
N ARG A 205 3.14 -18.67 -8.62
CA ARG A 205 2.65 -18.96 -9.98
C ARG A 205 3.70 -18.61 -11.03
N ALA A 206 4.39 -17.48 -10.91
CA ALA A 206 5.49 -17.11 -11.79
C ALA A 206 6.65 -18.12 -11.70
N LEU A 207 7.05 -18.53 -10.49
CA LEU A 207 8.07 -19.55 -10.26
C LEU A 207 7.67 -20.91 -10.89
N ALA A 208 6.40 -21.29 -10.79
CA ALA A 208 5.90 -22.53 -11.41
C ALA A 208 6.00 -22.51 -12.96
N LYS A 209 6.04 -21.30 -13.55
CA LYS A 209 6.23 -21.09 -14.99
C LYS A 209 7.69 -20.84 -15.39
N GLY A 210 8.65 -21.08 -14.50
CA GLY A 210 10.07 -21.00 -14.81
C GLY A 210 10.74 -19.67 -14.44
N ALA A 211 10.01 -18.69 -13.87
CA ALA A 211 10.63 -17.48 -13.36
C ALA A 211 11.64 -17.78 -12.24
N ARG A 212 12.64 -16.92 -12.10
CA ARG A 212 13.62 -16.96 -11.01
C ARG A 212 13.37 -15.80 -10.05
N LEU A 213 13.55 -16.02 -8.75
CA LEU A 213 13.43 -15.01 -7.72
C LEU A 213 14.79 -14.81 -7.04
N TYR A 214 15.27 -13.59 -7.06
CA TYR A 214 16.40 -13.11 -6.30
C TYR A 214 15.88 -12.21 -5.19
N HIS A 215 15.75 -12.73 -3.96
CA HIS A 215 15.30 -11.93 -2.82
C HIS A 215 16.47 -11.53 -1.92
N SER A 216 16.26 -10.65 -0.96
CA SER A 216 17.31 -9.96 -0.23
C SER A 216 18.33 -9.33 -1.21
N CYS A 217 17.83 -8.93 -2.38
CA CYS A 217 18.61 -8.49 -3.54
C CYS A 217 18.11 -7.13 -4.03
N ARG A 218 18.79 -6.07 -3.60
CA ARG A 218 18.41 -4.70 -3.91
C ARG A 218 18.92 -4.27 -5.29
N ALA A 219 18.03 -3.90 -6.19
CA ALA A 219 18.39 -3.24 -7.45
C ALA A 219 19.00 -1.86 -7.15
N GLU A 220 20.24 -1.63 -7.59
CA GLU A 220 20.97 -0.40 -7.34
C GLU A 220 20.91 0.57 -8.53
N ARG A 221 20.99 0.01 -9.75
CA ARG A 221 21.07 0.79 -10.99
C ARG A 221 20.61 -0.02 -12.20
N ILE A 222 19.97 0.65 -13.15
CA ILE A 222 19.71 0.15 -14.50
C ILE A 222 20.82 0.64 -15.41
N GLN A 223 21.50 -0.28 -16.11
CA GLN A 223 22.46 0.05 -17.15
C GLN A 223 21.74 0.35 -18.46
N VAL A 224 22.12 1.46 -19.07
CA VAL A 224 21.56 1.92 -20.38
C VAL A 224 22.68 1.92 -21.41
N GLU A 225 22.44 1.27 -22.54
CA GLU A 225 23.32 1.23 -23.69
C GLU A 225 22.55 1.68 -24.93
N ALA A 226 23.07 2.64 -25.67
CA ALA A 226 22.43 3.22 -26.87
C ALA A 226 20.94 3.62 -26.64
N GLY A 227 20.65 4.26 -25.49
CA GLY A 227 19.30 4.74 -25.14
C GLY A 227 18.31 3.63 -24.74
N ARG A 228 18.78 2.41 -24.48
CA ARG A 228 17.95 1.27 -24.07
C ARG A 228 18.44 0.64 -22.77
N GLY A 229 17.53 0.32 -21.86
CA GLY A 229 17.83 -0.47 -20.66
C GLY A 229 18.28 -1.88 -21.04
N ARG A 230 19.45 -2.28 -20.56
CA ARG A 230 20.09 -3.56 -20.93
C ARG A 230 20.36 -4.49 -19.77
N ALA A 231 20.63 -3.97 -18.58
CA ALA A 231 20.89 -4.80 -17.42
C ALA A 231 20.48 -4.10 -16.12
N VAL A 232 20.28 -4.88 -15.07
CA VAL A 232 20.06 -4.40 -13.70
C VAL A 232 21.26 -4.82 -12.86
N LEU A 233 21.91 -3.85 -12.24
CA LEU A 233 22.93 -4.07 -11.20
C LEU A 233 22.23 -4.15 -9.87
N ALA A 234 22.47 -5.22 -9.13
CA ALA A 234 21.86 -5.48 -7.85
C ALA A 234 22.88 -6.03 -6.84
N ARG A 235 22.56 -5.93 -5.57
CA ARG A 235 23.39 -6.42 -4.47
C ARG A 235 22.52 -7.24 -3.53
N PHE A 236 23.02 -8.43 -3.18
CA PHE A 236 22.50 -9.19 -2.07
C PHE A 236 23.00 -8.56 -0.76
N GLU A 237 22.08 -8.26 0.12
CA GLU A 237 22.36 -7.69 1.45
C GLU A 237 21.46 -8.40 2.47
N ASP A 238 21.96 -8.62 3.68
CA ASP A 238 21.06 -8.98 4.79
C ASP A 238 20.09 -7.83 5.02
N PRO A 239 18.76 -8.06 4.96
CA PRO A 239 17.78 -6.97 5.06
C PRO A 239 17.73 -6.30 6.45
N LEU A 240 18.29 -6.94 7.49
CA LEU A 240 18.29 -6.40 8.85
C LEU A 240 19.62 -5.71 9.20
N THR A 241 20.74 -6.32 8.83
CA THR A 241 22.09 -5.81 9.20
C THR A 241 22.70 -4.97 8.08
N GLY A 242 22.24 -5.12 6.83
CA GLY A 242 22.85 -4.50 5.66
C GLY A 242 24.17 -5.15 5.22
N GLU A 243 24.54 -6.30 5.82
CA GLU A 243 25.76 -7.02 5.46
C GLU A 243 25.72 -7.50 4.01
N PRO A 244 26.77 -7.24 3.22
CA PRO A 244 26.86 -7.70 1.83
C PRO A 244 26.88 -9.23 1.75
N ARG A 245 26.11 -9.79 0.80
CA ARG A 245 26.04 -11.23 0.50
C ARG A 245 26.29 -11.54 -0.97
N GLY A 246 27.07 -10.68 -1.65
CA GLY A 246 27.42 -10.78 -3.06
C GLY A 246 26.70 -9.76 -3.95
N SER A 247 26.99 -9.80 -5.24
CA SER A 247 26.39 -8.92 -6.24
C SER A 247 25.78 -9.72 -7.38
N LEU A 248 24.83 -9.09 -8.09
CA LEU A 248 24.13 -9.69 -9.22
C LEU A 248 24.02 -8.68 -10.37
N THR A 249 24.34 -9.14 -11.56
CA THR A 249 24.01 -8.45 -12.80
C THR A 249 23.04 -9.30 -13.60
N VAL A 250 21.83 -8.78 -13.87
CA VAL A 250 20.86 -9.47 -14.73
C VAL A 250 20.72 -8.71 -16.03
N ARG A 251 21.08 -9.33 -17.16
CA ARG A 251 20.85 -8.80 -18.49
C ARG A 251 19.40 -9.04 -18.91
N ALA A 252 18.78 -7.99 -19.47
CA ALA A 252 17.44 -8.04 -20.00
C ALA A 252 17.49 -8.07 -21.55
N ARG A 253 17.04 -9.18 -22.15
CA ARG A 253 17.00 -9.29 -23.62
C ARG A 253 15.89 -8.43 -24.21
N LYS A 254 14.71 -8.37 -23.57
CA LYS A 254 13.51 -7.67 -24.05
C LYS A 254 13.23 -6.39 -23.27
N GLY A 255 13.23 -6.44 -21.93
CA GLY A 255 12.93 -5.25 -21.13
C GLY A 255 13.10 -5.38 -19.63
N ILE A 256 13.06 -4.24 -18.96
CA ILE A 256 13.16 -4.09 -17.51
C ILE A 256 11.86 -3.47 -17.01
N VAL A 257 11.16 -4.16 -16.12
CA VAL A 257 9.87 -3.75 -15.54
C VAL A 257 10.11 -3.27 -14.11
N VAL A 258 9.97 -1.97 -13.87
CA VAL A 258 10.20 -1.34 -12.58
C VAL A 258 8.89 -1.29 -11.79
N CYS A 259 8.87 -1.95 -10.64
CA CYS A 259 7.74 -2.07 -9.70
C CYS A 259 8.20 -1.85 -8.26
N ALA A 260 9.12 -0.91 -8.04
CA ALA A 260 9.79 -0.72 -6.76
C ALA A 260 9.03 0.18 -5.78
N SER A 261 7.81 0.55 -6.06
CA SER A 261 6.88 1.44 -5.32
C SER A 261 6.99 2.92 -5.68
N THR A 262 5.95 3.68 -5.33
CA THR A 262 5.91 5.14 -5.52
C THR A 262 7.13 5.88 -4.97
N VAL A 263 7.75 5.37 -3.90
CA VAL A 263 8.91 6.02 -3.28
C VAL A 263 10.24 5.54 -3.86
N GLN A 264 10.37 4.24 -4.13
CA GLN A 264 11.66 3.68 -4.54
C GLN A 264 11.89 3.72 -6.06
N THR A 265 10.82 3.65 -6.87
CA THR A 265 10.90 3.72 -8.33
C THR A 265 11.56 5.02 -8.82
N PRO A 266 11.14 6.24 -8.43
CA PRO A 266 11.80 7.44 -8.86
C PRO A 266 13.25 7.53 -8.37
N CYS A 267 13.57 7.00 -7.20
CA CYS A 267 14.93 6.96 -6.68
C CYS A 267 15.85 6.04 -7.50
N LEU A 268 15.34 4.88 -7.94
CA LEU A 268 16.08 3.95 -8.81
C LEU A 268 16.33 4.59 -10.20
N LEU A 269 15.29 5.14 -10.81
CA LEU A 269 15.40 5.82 -12.10
C LEU A 269 16.38 7.01 -12.01
N TRP A 270 16.31 7.79 -10.94
CA TRP A 270 17.22 8.91 -10.69
C TRP A 270 18.67 8.46 -10.61
N ARG A 271 18.99 7.41 -9.82
CA ARG A 271 20.34 6.84 -9.73
C ARG A 271 20.83 6.26 -11.05
N SER A 272 19.91 5.81 -11.90
CA SER A 272 20.19 5.25 -13.22
C SER A 272 20.38 6.32 -14.32
N GLY A 273 20.06 7.58 -14.03
CA GLY A 273 20.11 8.66 -15.02
C GLY A 273 18.92 8.64 -16.00
N ILE A 274 17.83 7.97 -15.68
CA ILE A 274 16.66 7.69 -16.51
C ILE A 274 15.47 8.55 -16.07
N GLY A 275 14.56 8.92 -16.98
CA GLY A 275 13.28 9.57 -16.69
C GLY A 275 13.40 11.03 -16.31
N ARG A 276 14.52 11.69 -16.60
CA ARG A 276 14.78 13.09 -16.20
C ARG A 276 14.37 14.12 -17.21
N SER A 277 14.13 13.75 -18.46
CA SER A 277 13.93 14.65 -19.60
C SER A 277 12.78 15.63 -19.41
N SER A 278 11.68 15.20 -18.80
CA SER A 278 10.51 16.04 -18.52
C SER A 278 10.64 16.96 -17.32
N GLY A 279 11.57 16.68 -16.41
CA GLY A 279 11.65 17.36 -15.10
C GLY A 279 10.58 16.93 -14.09
N HIS A 280 9.74 15.93 -14.41
CA HIS A 280 8.65 15.43 -13.56
C HIS A 280 9.05 14.26 -12.66
N LEU A 281 10.22 13.63 -12.86
CA LEU A 281 10.68 12.50 -12.04
C LEU A 281 10.75 12.85 -10.56
N GLY A 282 10.03 12.09 -9.73
CA GLY A 282 9.93 12.28 -8.30
C GLY A 282 8.98 13.40 -7.86
N ARG A 283 8.34 14.14 -8.78
CA ARG A 283 7.31 15.13 -8.47
C ARG A 283 5.93 14.49 -8.39
N HIS A 284 4.92 15.27 -8.00
CA HIS A 284 3.52 14.86 -7.91
C HIS A 284 3.25 13.73 -6.93
N PHE A 285 4.11 13.57 -5.92
CA PHE A 285 3.83 12.64 -4.83
C PHE A 285 2.52 13.06 -4.14
N THR A 286 1.56 12.16 -4.13
CA THR A 286 0.28 12.36 -3.43
C THR A 286 -0.14 11.06 -2.74
N GLY A 287 -1.17 11.12 -1.89
CA GLY A 287 -1.60 9.93 -1.17
C GLY A 287 -2.88 10.11 -0.38
N HIS A 288 -3.17 9.13 0.47
CA HIS A 288 -4.27 9.15 1.42
C HIS A 288 -3.70 9.23 2.84
N PRO A 289 -3.27 10.42 3.33
CA PRO A 289 -2.98 10.57 4.73
C PRO A 289 -4.29 10.43 5.53
N GLY A 290 -4.22 9.89 6.73
CA GLY A 290 -5.42 9.70 7.54
C GLY A 290 -5.11 9.71 9.03
N ALA A 291 -6.12 10.01 9.82
CA ALA A 291 -6.12 9.90 11.27
C ALA A 291 -7.33 9.07 11.71
N GLY A 292 -7.36 8.63 12.96
CA GLY A 292 -8.46 7.82 13.47
C GLY A 292 -8.87 8.25 14.87
N LEU A 293 -10.07 7.80 15.26
CA LEU A 293 -10.62 7.93 16.59
C LEU A 293 -10.71 6.57 17.26
N ILE A 294 -10.54 6.56 18.56
CA ILE A 294 -10.87 5.43 19.43
C ILE A 294 -12.12 5.79 20.22
N CYS A 295 -13.01 4.84 20.45
CA CYS A 295 -14.14 5.00 21.35
C CYS A 295 -14.13 3.90 22.41
N ILE A 296 -14.93 4.09 23.47
CA ILE A 296 -15.15 3.11 24.53
C ILE A 296 -16.64 2.74 24.55
N TYR A 297 -16.92 1.45 24.40
CA TYR A 297 -18.26 0.87 24.50
C TYR A 297 -18.56 0.34 25.90
N PRO A 298 -19.82 0.15 26.29
CA PRO A 298 -20.17 -0.48 27.57
C PRO A 298 -19.68 -1.93 27.67
N ASP A 299 -19.70 -2.64 26.54
CA ASP A 299 -19.33 -4.07 26.46
C ASP A 299 -17.99 -4.28 25.76
N GLU A 300 -17.45 -5.50 25.87
CA GLU A 300 -16.20 -5.89 25.22
C GLU A 300 -16.32 -5.89 23.69
N VAL A 301 -15.35 -5.33 23.01
CA VAL A 301 -15.22 -5.24 21.53
C VAL A 301 -14.03 -6.04 21.01
N ARG A 302 -12.90 -5.96 21.74
CA ARG A 302 -11.66 -6.68 21.43
C ARG A 302 -11.16 -6.42 19.99
N LEU A 303 -10.54 -5.27 19.77
CA LEU A 303 -10.01 -4.85 18.45
C LEU A 303 -9.05 -5.84 17.79
N TRP A 304 -8.53 -6.79 18.55
CA TRP A 304 -7.63 -7.86 18.09
C TRP A 304 -8.37 -9.15 17.70
N GLU A 305 -9.69 -9.12 17.63
CA GLU A 305 -10.56 -10.18 17.13
C GLU A 305 -11.38 -9.69 15.93
N GLY A 306 -11.52 -10.55 14.93
CA GLY A 306 -12.22 -10.23 13.68
C GLY A 306 -11.30 -9.83 12.54
N ALA A 307 -11.89 -9.48 11.40
CA ALA A 307 -11.17 -8.92 10.26
C ALA A 307 -10.54 -7.58 10.65
N THR A 308 -9.26 -7.37 10.33
CA THR A 308 -8.55 -6.11 10.60
C THR A 308 -9.33 -4.91 10.03
N GLN A 309 -9.91 -5.06 8.84
CA GLN A 309 -10.84 -4.12 8.24
C GLN A 309 -11.96 -4.91 7.58
N GLY A 310 -13.19 -4.73 8.03
CA GLY A 310 -14.35 -5.45 7.54
C GLY A 310 -15.54 -4.55 7.19
N TRP A 311 -15.48 -3.28 7.58
CA TRP A 311 -16.47 -2.25 7.30
C TRP A 311 -15.82 -0.99 6.75
N ASP A 312 -16.45 -0.36 5.74
CA ASP A 312 -16.12 0.98 5.27
C ASP A 312 -17.35 1.80 4.85
N SER A 313 -17.10 3.10 4.64
CA SER A 313 -18.07 4.01 4.02
C SER A 313 -17.33 5.00 3.09
N GLU A 314 -17.81 5.06 1.85
CA GLU A 314 -17.39 6.04 0.85
C GLU A 314 -18.39 7.19 0.69
N HIS A 315 -19.42 7.27 1.55
CA HIS A 315 -20.52 8.25 1.48
C HIS A 315 -20.01 9.67 1.22
N PHE A 316 -18.92 10.06 1.89
CA PHE A 316 -18.34 11.39 1.79
C PHE A 316 -17.11 11.49 0.86
N ARG A 317 -16.79 10.44 0.08
CA ARG A 317 -15.61 10.42 -0.79
C ARG A 317 -15.62 11.54 -1.84
N LYS A 318 -16.77 11.81 -2.45
CA LYS A 318 -16.89 12.84 -3.50
C LYS A 318 -16.99 14.24 -2.92
N GLU A 319 -17.82 14.42 -1.89
CA GLU A 319 -18.14 15.75 -1.34
C GLU A 319 -17.05 16.26 -0.41
N TRP A 320 -16.67 15.46 0.61
CA TRP A 320 -15.71 15.88 1.64
C TRP A 320 -14.29 15.35 1.41
N LYS A 321 -14.07 14.58 0.33
CA LYS A 321 -12.77 13.98 0.03
C LYS A 321 -12.24 13.11 1.18
N VAL A 322 -13.11 12.36 1.84
CA VAL A 322 -12.76 11.44 2.93
C VAL A 322 -13.43 10.09 2.75
N LYS A 323 -12.76 9.05 3.24
CA LYS A 323 -13.25 7.69 3.31
C LYS A 323 -13.08 7.16 4.73
N PHE A 324 -14.06 6.39 5.24
CA PHE A 324 -14.01 5.80 6.57
C PHE A 324 -13.75 4.30 6.48
N GLU A 325 -12.92 3.80 7.40
CA GLU A 325 -12.58 2.38 7.46
C GLU A 325 -12.46 1.93 8.92
N ALA A 326 -13.09 0.81 9.26
CA ALA A 326 -12.81 0.16 10.52
C ALA A 326 -11.33 -0.24 10.61
N LEU A 327 -10.76 -0.19 11.80
CA LEU A 327 -9.38 -0.59 12.05
C LEU A 327 -9.31 -1.54 13.25
N GLY A 328 -9.17 -2.85 12.98
CA GLY A 328 -8.71 -3.80 13.98
C GLY A 328 -7.25 -3.50 14.35
N MET A 329 -6.91 -3.64 15.61
CA MET A 329 -5.60 -3.25 16.10
C MET A 329 -5.11 -4.25 17.17
N HIS A 330 -3.88 -4.71 16.98
CA HIS A 330 -3.23 -5.55 17.98
C HIS A 330 -2.95 -4.75 19.26
N PRO A 331 -3.00 -5.35 20.46
CA PRO A 331 -2.82 -4.63 21.72
C PRO A 331 -1.52 -3.81 21.84
N ASP A 332 -0.41 -4.28 21.25
CA ASP A 332 0.87 -3.57 21.26
C ASP A 332 0.82 -2.23 20.48
N LEU A 333 0.02 -2.13 19.43
CA LEU A 333 -0.20 -0.87 18.69
C LEU A 333 -1.28 -0.02 19.38
N LEU A 334 -2.33 -0.63 19.93
CA LEU A 334 -3.42 0.07 20.57
C LEU A 334 -2.92 0.90 21.76
N THR A 335 -2.02 0.34 22.58
CA THR A 335 -1.46 1.03 23.77
C THR A 335 -0.76 2.34 23.41
N SER A 336 -0.18 2.47 22.21
CA SER A 336 0.44 3.73 21.75
C SER A 336 -0.56 4.88 21.49
N ARG A 337 -1.85 4.58 21.50
CA ARG A 337 -2.95 5.54 21.25
C ARG A 337 -3.80 5.82 22.47
N ILE A 338 -3.54 5.15 23.59
CA ILE A 338 -4.27 5.32 24.84
C ILE A 338 -3.68 6.50 25.61
N PRO A 339 -4.48 7.52 25.98
CA PRO A 339 -4.00 8.68 26.74
C PRO A 339 -3.75 8.35 28.23
N GLY A 340 -3.07 9.28 28.90
CA GLY A 340 -2.82 9.23 30.33
C GLY A 340 -1.39 8.87 30.68
N LEU A 341 -1.02 9.09 31.94
CA LEU A 341 0.28 8.74 32.53
C LEU A 341 0.07 8.00 33.86
N GLY A 342 0.99 7.10 34.23
CA GLY A 342 0.98 6.40 35.51
C GLY A 342 -0.33 5.66 35.78
N ALA A 343 -0.99 5.97 36.90
CA ALA A 343 -2.23 5.31 37.32
C ALA A 343 -3.39 5.54 36.34
N GLU A 344 -3.47 6.72 35.70
CA GLU A 344 -4.48 7.03 34.70
C GLU A 344 -4.28 6.16 33.44
N PHE A 345 -3.05 6.06 32.93
CA PHE A 345 -2.74 5.19 31.82
C PHE A 345 -3.11 3.73 32.11
N LYS A 346 -2.73 3.22 33.28
CA LYS A 346 -3.10 1.87 33.73
C LYS A 346 -4.62 1.67 33.69
N LYS A 347 -5.39 2.63 34.22
CA LYS A 347 -6.86 2.58 34.20
C LYS A 347 -7.39 2.55 32.75
N ASN A 348 -6.87 3.41 31.86
CA ASN A 348 -7.31 3.49 30.48
C ASN A 348 -6.95 2.23 29.69
N VAL A 349 -5.80 1.59 29.97
CA VAL A 349 -5.40 0.30 29.35
C VAL A 349 -6.35 -0.83 29.73
N LEU A 350 -6.91 -0.83 30.95
CA LEU A 350 -7.91 -1.84 31.33
C LEU A 350 -9.20 -1.75 30.51
N ASP A 351 -9.49 -0.58 29.93
CA ASP A 351 -10.61 -0.38 29.00
C ASP A 351 -10.32 -0.86 27.58
N ALA A 352 -9.07 -1.25 27.25
CA ALA A 352 -8.68 -1.64 25.89
C ALA A 352 -9.59 -2.70 25.26
N LYS A 353 -10.09 -3.65 26.05
CA LYS A 353 -11.03 -4.68 25.58
C LYS A 353 -12.39 -4.14 25.17
N ARG A 354 -12.77 -2.92 25.59
CA ARG A 354 -14.02 -2.23 25.25
C ARG A 354 -13.84 -1.18 24.14
N MET A 355 -12.62 -1.01 23.65
CA MET A 355 -12.32 0.01 22.64
C MET A 355 -12.74 -0.41 21.23
N GLY A 356 -13.31 0.55 20.48
CA GLY A 356 -13.50 0.50 19.05
C GLY A 356 -12.58 1.49 18.33
N ASN A 357 -12.30 1.27 17.04
CA ASN A 357 -11.38 2.13 16.27
C ASN A 357 -11.82 2.28 14.82
N VAL A 358 -11.77 3.53 14.31
CA VAL A 358 -12.09 3.89 12.93
C VAL A 358 -11.06 4.90 12.41
N GLY A 359 -10.61 4.69 11.18
CA GLY A 359 -9.79 5.62 10.43
C GLY A 359 -10.61 6.48 9.46
N CYS A 360 -10.15 7.71 9.28
CA CYS A 360 -10.57 8.66 8.26
C CYS A 360 -9.40 8.89 7.31
N ALA A 361 -9.47 8.36 6.09
CA ALA A 361 -8.48 8.59 5.05
C ALA A 361 -8.88 9.82 4.22
N ILE A 362 -7.94 10.73 3.97
CA ILE A 362 -8.16 11.93 3.13
C ILE A 362 -7.83 11.59 1.68
N VAL A 363 -8.67 12.01 0.75
CA VAL A 363 -8.39 12.05 -0.70
C VAL A 363 -7.66 13.37 -0.98
N SER A 364 -6.39 13.45 -0.58
CA SER A 364 -5.64 14.70 -0.60
C SER A 364 -5.47 15.26 -2.01
N GLN A 365 -5.62 16.59 -2.13
CA GLN A 365 -5.32 17.32 -3.36
C GLN A 365 -3.90 17.91 -3.35
N ALA A 366 -3.18 17.75 -2.24
CA ALA A 366 -1.81 18.23 -2.11
C ALA A 366 -0.84 17.31 -2.90
N GLU A 367 0.20 17.95 -3.43
CA GLU A 367 1.31 17.27 -4.09
C GLU A 367 2.63 17.55 -3.36
N GLY A 368 3.48 16.56 -3.35
CA GLY A 368 4.83 16.59 -2.79
C GLY A 368 5.88 16.09 -3.77
N SER A 369 7.00 15.63 -3.24
CA SER A 369 8.08 15.10 -4.06
C SER A 369 8.87 14.00 -3.35
N VAL A 370 9.54 13.18 -4.15
CA VAL A 370 10.47 12.14 -3.71
C VAL A 370 11.81 12.34 -4.42
N ARG A 371 12.90 12.28 -3.67
CA ARG A 371 14.26 12.34 -4.22
C ARG A 371 15.17 11.36 -3.49
N PRO A 372 16.22 10.85 -4.15
CA PRO A 372 17.20 10.01 -3.46
C PRO A 372 17.98 10.83 -2.41
N LEU A 373 18.26 10.19 -1.27
CA LEU A 373 19.15 10.66 -0.22
C LEU A 373 20.10 9.52 0.13
N GLY A 374 21.24 9.44 -0.57
CA GLY A 374 22.11 8.26 -0.50
C GLY A 374 21.38 6.97 -0.91
N LYS A 375 21.39 5.98 -0.04
CA LYS A 375 20.63 4.73 -0.23
C LYS A 375 19.12 4.89 0.08
N ALA A 376 18.75 5.88 0.90
CA ALA A 376 17.37 6.17 1.30
C ALA A 376 16.62 7.07 0.30
N ALA A 377 15.37 7.34 0.60
CA ALA A 377 14.55 8.33 -0.09
C ALA A 377 14.18 9.47 0.87
N TYR A 378 14.21 10.69 0.38
CA TYR A 378 13.63 11.84 1.05
C TYR A 378 12.27 12.13 0.42
N VAL A 379 11.21 12.11 1.24
CA VAL A 379 9.85 12.41 0.81
C VAL A 379 9.43 13.74 1.43
N SER A 380 9.02 14.69 0.60
CA SER A 380 8.45 15.97 1.03
C SER A 380 6.96 15.99 0.71
N PHE A 381 6.13 16.22 1.73
CA PHE A 381 4.68 16.31 1.55
C PHE A 381 4.06 17.06 2.73
N SER A 382 3.05 17.88 2.46
CA SER A 382 2.22 18.53 3.48
C SER A 382 0.77 18.42 3.06
N VAL A 383 -0.11 18.05 3.97
CA VAL A 383 -1.55 18.21 3.77
C VAL A 383 -1.90 19.70 3.68
N SER A 384 -2.90 20.02 2.87
CA SER A 384 -3.42 21.38 2.75
C SER A 384 -4.36 21.72 3.92
N ASP A 385 -4.64 22.99 4.12
CA ASP A 385 -5.62 23.43 5.13
C ASP A 385 -7.02 22.87 4.81
N ALA A 386 -7.37 22.74 3.52
CA ALA A 386 -8.60 22.10 3.07
C ALA A 386 -8.63 20.60 3.43
N ASP A 387 -7.49 19.90 3.31
CA ASP A 387 -7.38 18.51 3.75
C ASP A 387 -7.64 18.37 5.25
N VAL A 388 -7.06 19.25 6.07
CA VAL A 388 -7.27 19.25 7.54
C VAL A 388 -8.72 19.57 7.89
N PHE A 389 -9.32 20.54 7.21
CA PHE A 389 -10.73 20.88 7.40
C PHE A 389 -11.65 19.67 7.10
N ASN A 390 -11.41 18.98 5.98
CA ASN A 390 -12.17 17.78 5.59
C ASN A 390 -11.93 16.62 6.55
N LEU A 391 -10.68 16.42 7.00
CA LEU A 391 -10.35 15.41 8.01
C LEU A 391 -11.16 15.65 9.29
N ARG A 392 -11.19 16.86 9.78
CA ARG A 392 -11.88 17.25 11.00
C ARG A 392 -13.38 16.97 10.93
N ARG A 393 -14.03 17.35 9.80
CA ARG A 393 -15.43 17.00 9.53
C ARG A 393 -15.63 15.49 9.49
N GLY A 394 -14.75 14.75 8.83
CA GLY A 394 -14.77 13.29 8.76
C GLY A 394 -14.63 12.65 10.14
N LEU A 395 -13.71 13.12 10.96
CA LEU A 395 -13.52 12.62 12.33
C LEU A 395 -14.77 12.87 13.20
N LYS A 396 -15.39 14.03 13.09
CA LYS A 396 -16.67 14.33 13.80
C LYS A 396 -17.77 13.35 13.34
N LYS A 397 -17.89 13.09 12.04
CA LYS A 397 -18.86 12.12 11.52
C LYS A 397 -18.58 10.69 12.00
N ILE A 398 -17.31 10.28 12.08
CA ILE A 398 -16.92 9.00 12.69
C ILE A 398 -17.36 8.94 14.16
N ALA A 399 -17.17 10.00 14.93
CA ALA A 399 -17.63 10.06 16.31
C ALA A 399 -19.16 9.89 16.42
N GLU A 400 -19.92 10.50 15.50
CA GLU A 400 -21.40 10.30 15.42
C GLU A 400 -21.75 8.82 15.13
N ILE A 401 -21.04 8.17 14.20
CA ILE A 401 -21.25 6.72 13.90
C ILE A 401 -20.97 5.88 15.15
N MET A 402 -19.87 6.16 15.85
CA MET A 402 -19.49 5.45 17.07
C MET A 402 -20.55 5.63 18.18
N VAL A 403 -21.02 6.84 18.39
CA VAL A 403 -22.10 7.14 19.38
C VAL A 403 -23.42 6.47 18.99
N ALA A 404 -23.79 6.53 17.71
CA ALA A 404 -24.99 5.83 17.19
C ALA A 404 -24.87 4.30 17.36
N ALA A 405 -23.65 3.76 17.34
CA ALA A 405 -23.34 2.36 17.64
C ALA A 405 -23.34 2.03 19.14
N GLY A 406 -23.48 3.02 20.03
CA GLY A 406 -23.55 2.86 21.48
C GLY A 406 -22.26 3.19 22.24
N ALA A 407 -21.31 3.88 21.64
CA ALA A 407 -20.12 4.33 22.35
C ALA A 407 -20.47 5.36 23.44
N GLU A 408 -19.85 5.20 24.63
CA GLU A 408 -20.02 6.07 25.79
C GLU A 408 -19.11 7.29 25.75
N SER A 409 -17.94 7.15 25.13
CA SER A 409 -16.92 8.20 25.03
C SER A 409 -15.98 7.99 23.84
N ILE A 410 -15.35 9.10 23.42
CA ILE A 410 -14.41 9.17 22.30
C ILE A 410 -13.05 9.63 22.81
N ILE A 411 -11.97 9.00 22.35
CA ILE A 411 -10.58 9.41 22.49
C ILE A 411 -10.18 10.02 21.15
N PRO A 412 -10.15 11.35 21.02
CA PRO A 412 -9.98 12.02 19.72
C PRO A 412 -8.54 11.93 19.18
N ASN A 413 -7.54 11.78 20.04
CA ASN A 413 -6.12 11.83 19.65
C ASN A 413 -5.77 13.12 18.85
N ILE A 414 -6.41 14.24 19.17
CA ILE A 414 -6.20 15.56 18.57
C ILE A 414 -5.61 16.48 19.64
N TYR A 415 -4.39 17.00 19.39
CA TYR A 415 -3.78 17.97 20.30
C TYR A 415 -4.63 19.25 20.37
N GLY A 416 -4.84 19.75 21.57
CA GLY A 416 -5.72 20.92 21.83
C GLY A 416 -7.17 20.54 22.21
N LEU A 417 -7.54 19.27 22.11
CA LEU A 417 -8.80 18.75 22.66
C LEU A 417 -8.56 17.97 23.95
N PRO A 418 -9.58 17.78 24.80
CA PRO A 418 -9.49 16.87 25.93
C PRO A 418 -9.09 15.45 25.48
N PRO A 419 -8.35 14.73 26.30
CA PRO A 419 -7.91 13.36 25.97
C PRO A 419 -9.08 12.37 25.82
N LYS A 420 -10.24 12.70 26.41
CA LYS A 420 -11.50 11.93 26.33
C LYS A 420 -12.67 12.89 26.28
N LEU A 421 -13.60 12.64 25.36
CA LEU A 421 -14.86 13.38 25.18
C LEU A 421 -16.04 12.47 25.52
N GLY A 422 -17.03 12.98 26.25
CA GLY A 422 -18.32 12.34 26.41
C GLY A 422 -19.12 12.38 25.10
N LYS A 423 -20.13 11.50 24.98
CA LYS A 423 -21.01 11.43 23.79
C LYS A 423 -21.66 12.78 23.41
N ASP A 424 -21.93 13.64 24.40
CA ASP A 424 -22.55 14.94 24.22
C ASP A 424 -21.52 16.05 23.87
N GLU A 425 -20.21 15.75 23.94
CA GLU A 425 -19.11 16.67 23.67
C GLU A 425 -18.46 16.48 22.31
N ILE A 426 -18.93 15.51 21.48
CA ILE A 426 -18.30 15.19 20.18
C ILE A 426 -18.29 16.36 19.19
N GLY A 427 -19.16 17.37 19.38
CA GLY A 427 -19.16 18.61 18.60
C GLY A 427 -17.83 19.36 18.66
N ARG A 428 -17.10 19.26 19.78
CA ARG A 428 -15.77 19.87 19.97
C ARG A 428 -14.72 19.40 18.97
N ILE A 429 -14.91 18.25 18.32
CA ILE A 429 -14.00 17.77 17.27
C ILE A 429 -13.97 18.75 16.09
N GLU A 430 -15.11 19.39 15.74
CA GLU A 430 -15.17 20.42 14.70
C GLU A 430 -14.52 21.74 15.10
N GLU A 431 -14.33 21.97 16.40
CA GLU A 431 -13.62 23.15 16.95
C GLU A 431 -12.10 22.93 17.01
N GLY A 432 -11.63 21.71 16.73
CA GLY A 432 -10.22 21.35 16.75
C GLY A 432 -9.36 22.24 15.82
N PRO A 433 -8.05 22.33 16.08
CA PRO A 433 -7.14 23.17 15.29
C PRO A 433 -7.11 22.79 13.81
N LEU A 434 -6.91 23.75 12.91
CA LEU A 434 -6.61 23.50 11.48
C LEU A 434 -5.11 23.22 11.23
N ASP A 435 -4.31 23.16 12.29
CA ASP A 435 -2.89 22.83 12.19
C ASP A 435 -2.71 21.30 12.05
N PRO A 436 -2.10 20.81 10.96
CA PRO A 436 -1.89 19.37 10.75
C PRO A 436 -1.02 18.72 11.82
N ARG A 437 -0.20 19.48 12.55
CA ARG A 437 0.63 18.97 13.67
C ARG A 437 -0.20 18.48 14.85
N CYS A 438 -1.45 18.91 14.94
CA CYS A 438 -2.36 18.49 16.00
C CYS A 438 -2.99 17.11 15.77
N TYR A 439 -2.80 16.50 14.60
CA TYR A 439 -3.41 15.21 14.21
C TYR A 439 -2.35 14.14 14.04
N THR A 440 -2.55 12.99 14.68
CA THR A 440 -1.68 11.83 14.48
C THR A 440 -2.06 11.14 13.18
N MET A 441 -1.36 11.49 12.11
CA MET A 441 -1.62 10.95 10.77
C MET A 441 -0.68 9.80 10.43
N VAL A 442 -1.11 8.94 9.49
CA VAL A 442 -0.31 7.91 8.83
C VAL A 442 -0.69 7.89 7.36
N MET A 443 0.24 7.50 6.47
CA MET A 443 0.00 7.34 5.05
C MET A 443 0.42 5.94 4.59
N THR A 444 -0.51 5.21 3.98
CA THR A 444 -0.26 3.84 3.48
C THR A 444 -0.45 3.73 1.96
N HIS A 445 -1.11 4.71 1.33
CA HIS A 445 -1.43 4.75 -0.09
C HIS A 445 -0.73 5.95 -0.73
N MET A 446 0.15 5.69 -1.71
CA MET A 446 1.01 6.71 -2.33
C MET A 446 1.02 6.57 -3.85
N PHE A 447 1.14 7.72 -4.57
CA PHE A 447 0.97 7.82 -6.01
C PHE A 447 1.83 8.91 -6.64
N GLY A 448 2.02 8.88 -7.97
CA GLY A 448 2.27 10.03 -8.83
C GLY A 448 3.71 10.34 -9.20
N THR A 449 4.71 9.76 -8.56
CA THR A 449 6.12 10.19 -8.68
C THR A 449 6.81 9.90 -10.02
N CYS A 450 6.18 9.09 -10.88
CA CYS A 450 6.59 8.82 -12.27
C CYS A 450 5.39 8.97 -13.19
N ARG A 451 4.59 10.04 -12.99
CA ARG A 451 3.30 10.27 -13.64
C ARG A 451 3.30 9.87 -15.12
N ILE A 452 2.29 9.07 -15.51
CA ILE A 452 2.05 8.72 -16.90
C ILE A 452 1.39 9.88 -17.64
N ASN A 453 1.86 10.17 -18.84
CA ASN A 453 1.26 11.16 -19.75
C ASN A 453 1.75 10.90 -21.18
N PRO A 454 0.91 10.99 -22.23
CA PRO A 454 1.36 10.83 -23.61
C PRO A 454 2.34 11.93 -24.04
N ASP A 455 2.22 13.16 -23.51
CA ASP A 455 3.20 14.21 -23.76
C ASP A 455 4.47 14.01 -22.91
N PRO A 456 5.65 13.77 -23.52
CA PRO A 456 6.90 13.59 -22.80
C PRO A 456 7.35 14.82 -21.99
N LYS A 457 6.73 15.99 -22.18
CA LYS A 457 6.98 17.19 -21.39
C LYS A 457 6.12 17.25 -20.13
N GLN A 458 5.08 16.41 -20.02
CA GLN A 458 4.09 16.43 -18.92
C GLN A 458 4.16 15.19 -18.02
N GLY A 459 4.95 14.19 -18.41
CA GLY A 459 5.09 12.95 -17.65
C GLY A 459 6.46 12.31 -17.75
N VAL A 460 6.66 11.26 -17.00
CA VAL A 460 7.88 10.43 -17.00
C VAL A 460 7.69 9.20 -17.88
N VAL A 461 6.47 8.67 -17.93
CA VAL A 461 6.09 7.40 -18.55
C VAL A 461 5.06 7.67 -19.65
N GLY A 462 5.23 7.03 -20.80
CA GLY A 462 4.32 7.11 -21.94
C GLY A 462 3.13 6.15 -21.85
N PRO A 463 2.17 6.21 -22.81
CA PRO A 463 0.99 5.36 -22.85
C PRO A 463 1.30 3.87 -23.11
N ASP A 464 2.50 3.56 -23.57
CA ASP A 464 3.07 2.22 -23.71
C ASP A 464 3.76 1.71 -22.43
N PHE A 465 3.64 2.46 -21.32
CA PHE A 465 4.28 2.23 -20.02
C PHE A 465 5.81 2.32 -20.03
N GLN A 466 6.45 2.71 -21.12
CA GLN A 466 7.89 2.97 -21.16
C GLN A 466 8.22 4.36 -20.61
N VAL A 467 9.41 4.46 -20.03
CA VAL A 467 10.01 5.77 -19.70
C VAL A 467 10.32 6.50 -21.00
N HIS A 468 9.87 7.75 -21.15
CA HIS A 468 9.97 8.51 -22.40
C HIS A 468 11.37 8.62 -22.97
N ASP A 469 12.38 8.81 -22.13
CA ASP A 469 13.77 9.01 -22.55
C ASP A 469 14.61 7.73 -22.60
N THR A 470 14.01 6.55 -22.34
CA THR A 470 14.77 5.30 -22.28
C THR A 470 13.92 4.10 -22.74
N LYS A 471 14.27 3.53 -23.89
CA LYS A 471 13.58 2.34 -24.41
C LYS A 471 13.81 1.10 -23.56
N GLY A 472 12.83 0.21 -23.52
CA GLY A 472 12.92 -1.08 -22.83
C GLY A 472 12.95 -0.97 -21.31
N VAL A 473 12.58 0.18 -20.74
CA VAL A 473 12.36 0.38 -19.30
C VAL A 473 10.90 0.76 -19.09
N PHE A 474 10.14 -0.12 -18.43
CA PHE A 474 8.71 0.04 -18.16
C PHE A 474 8.48 0.30 -16.68
N VAL A 475 7.48 1.09 -16.33
CA VAL A 475 7.08 1.34 -14.92
C VAL A 475 5.62 0.96 -14.74
N LEU A 476 5.32 0.05 -13.78
CA LEU A 476 3.98 -0.52 -13.61
C LEU A 476 3.44 -0.41 -12.18
N ASP A 477 4.07 0.30 -11.28
CA ASP A 477 3.55 0.51 -9.92
C ASP A 477 2.76 1.83 -9.79
N SER A 478 2.25 2.13 -8.61
CA SER A 478 1.45 3.33 -8.35
C SER A 478 2.19 4.66 -8.54
N SER A 479 3.49 4.65 -8.80
CA SER A 479 4.23 5.87 -9.16
C SER A 479 3.74 6.49 -10.47
N ILE A 480 3.18 5.69 -11.39
CA ILE A 480 2.65 6.18 -12.66
C ILE A 480 1.27 6.81 -12.54
N PHE A 481 0.52 6.56 -11.47
CA PHE A 481 -0.86 7.04 -11.34
C PHE A 481 -0.91 8.57 -11.30
N PRO A 482 -1.68 9.23 -12.18
CA PRO A 482 -1.68 10.70 -12.24
C PRO A 482 -2.29 11.37 -11.01
N THR A 483 -3.18 10.67 -10.31
CA THR A 483 -3.81 11.13 -9.06
C THR A 483 -3.93 10.00 -8.06
N ASN A 484 -4.27 10.32 -6.81
CA ASN A 484 -4.77 9.30 -5.90
C ASN A 484 -6.16 8.80 -6.33
N LEU A 485 -6.60 7.67 -5.76
CA LEU A 485 -7.81 6.96 -6.18
C LEU A 485 -9.06 7.26 -5.31
N GLY A 486 -8.84 7.78 -4.10
CA GLY A 486 -9.92 7.89 -3.10
C GLY A 486 -10.39 6.55 -2.51
N VAL A 487 -9.77 5.44 -2.92
CA VAL A 487 -9.98 4.08 -2.40
C VAL A 487 -8.65 3.35 -2.24
N ASN A 488 -8.65 2.19 -1.57
CA ASN A 488 -7.45 1.37 -1.37
C ASN A 488 -6.90 0.88 -2.71
N PRO A 489 -5.60 1.08 -2.99
CA PRO A 489 -5.09 1.03 -4.36
C PRO A 489 -4.67 -0.35 -4.86
N GLN A 490 -4.50 -1.37 -4.00
CA GLN A 490 -3.88 -2.64 -4.38
C GLN A 490 -4.50 -3.25 -5.64
N HIS A 491 -5.82 -3.28 -5.71
CA HIS A 491 -6.54 -3.90 -6.81
C HIS A 491 -6.33 -3.14 -8.13
N THR A 492 -6.41 -1.82 -8.10
CA THR A 492 -6.10 -0.97 -9.26
C THR A 492 -4.64 -1.10 -9.69
N ILE A 493 -3.69 -1.16 -8.74
CA ILE A 493 -2.27 -1.38 -9.05
C ILE A 493 -2.08 -2.70 -9.79
N MET A 494 -2.71 -3.78 -9.33
CA MET A 494 -2.63 -5.09 -9.98
C MET A 494 -3.33 -5.10 -11.35
N ALA A 495 -4.48 -4.45 -11.49
CA ALA A 495 -5.22 -4.37 -12.75
C ALA A 495 -4.43 -3.60 -13.81
N VAL A 496 -3.89 -2.43 -13.47
CA VAL A 496 -3.02 -1.65 -14.38
C VAL A 496 -1.79 -2.46 -14.76
N ALA A 497 -1.14 -3.14 -13.80
CA ALA A 497 0.02 -3.98 -14.09
C ALA A 497 -0.34 -5.19 -14.99
N HIS A 498 -1.54 -5.76 -14.82
CA HIS A 498 -2.04 -6.84 -15.67
C HIS A 498 -2.25 -6.37 -17.12
N VAL A 499 -2.95 -5.24 -17.31
CA VAL A 499 -3.17 -4.63 -18.63
C VAL A 499 -1.84 -4.27 -19.30
N ALA A 500 -0.96 -3.60 -18.55
CA ALA A 500 0.35 -3.20 -19.06
C ALA A 500 1.24 -4.39 -19.44
N ALA A 501 1.31 -5.43 -18.60
CA ALA A 501 2.10 -6.62 -18.90
C ALA A 501 1.55 -7.38 -20.13
N ASN A 502 0.22 -7.39 -20.36
CA ASN A 502 -0.38 -7.93 -21.58
C ASN A 502 0.00 -7.12 -22.83
N LYS A 503 0.14 -5.80 -22.73
CA LYS A 503 0.66 -4.96 -23.84
C LYS A 503 2.14 -5.23 -24.08
N ILE A 504 2.95 -5.28 -23.01
CA ILE A 504 4.42 -5.49 -23.10
C ILE A 504 4.75 -6.84 -23.75
N LYS A 505 4.06 -7.93 -23.39
CA LYS A 505 4.30 -9.24 -23.99
C LYS A 505 4.00 -9.28 -25.49
N ALA A 506 3.13 -8.40 -25.99
CA ALA A 506 2.79 -8.30 -27.41
C ALA A 506 3.81 -7.48 -28.22
N MET A 507 4.67 -6.70 -27.57
CA MET A 507 5.72 -5.89 -28.21
C MET A 507 7.00 -6.70 -28.49
N GLY A 508 7.18 -7.84 -27.87
CA GLY A 508 8.37 -8.70 -27.94
C GLY A 508 8.12 -10.06 -28.47
#